data_ad0b2c62cd6d139f9caf62524f86544c
#
_entry.id   ad0b2c62cd6d139f9caf62524f86544c
#
_cell.length_a   1.000
_cell.length_b   1.000
_cell.length_c   1.000
_cell.angle_alpha   90.00
_cell.angle_beta   90.00
_cell.angle_gamma   90.00
#
_symmetry.space_group_name_H-M   'P 1'
#
loop_
_entity.id
_entity.type
_entity.pdbx_description
1 polymer ?
#
loop_
_entity_poly.entity_id
_entity_poly.type
_entity_poly.pdbx_seq_one_letter_code
_entity_poly.pdbx_strand_id
1 'polypeptide(L)'
;MKKEDFSFLSNDGRTTIHALKWIPDSGEIRAVIQISHGMIEYIERYTAFAEFLTANGFIVYGHDHLGHGHSVKTKKDYGYFCEDKPSDVLVNDMHHLRCIAQQENPDMPYFMLAHSMGSYLLRKYITKYAKGLSGVILFGTGYVPAVTTRNGLRLARVVARIRGSHYSNIHITKLTYGKSYKKFDMTGKDPTKNWTTRDVEMAKKNNSDPMCAFLFSMNGYIGLMETVAYVCRQENVKKVPSELPIFFISGDDDPVGDLGEGVRRVYDMFRRSGKKDLSFKLYEGMRHEVLNEIGKEEVYEDVLKWINARITKTLL
;
A
#
# COMPACT_ATOMS: atom_id res chain seq x y z
N MET A 1 -17.39 14.00 -9.11
CA MET A 1 -16.17 13.56 -9.79
C MET A 1 -16.48 12.59 -10.93
N LYS A 2 -15.69 12.60 -12.00
CA LYS A 2 -15.72 11.59 -13.07
C LYS A 2 -14.78 10.44 -12.70
N LYS A 3 -15.25 9.20 -12.82
CA LYS A 3 -14.45 7.99 -12.67
C LYS A 3 -14.24 7.35 -14.04
N GLU A 4 -13.00 7.04 -14.39
CA GLU A 4 -12.63 6.37 -15.66
C GLU A 4 -11.88 5.08 -15.33
N ASP A 5 -12.31 4.00 -16.02
CA ASP A 5 -11.60 2.71 -16.01
C ASP A 5 -10.68 2.65 -17.22
N PHE A 6 -9.46 2.17 -17.01
CA PHE A 6 -8.51 1.90 -18.08
C PHE A 6 -7.62 0.71 -17.72
N SER A 7 -6.77 0.31 -18.64
CA SER A 7 -5.85 -0.79 -18.38
C SER A 7 -4.53 -0.60 -19.10
N PHE A 8 -3.50 -1.29 -18.59
CA PHE A 8 -2.19 -1.35 -19.23
C PHE A 8 -1.58 -2.74 -19.04
N LEU A 9 -0.58 -3.09 -19.87
CA LEU A 9 0.11 -4.36 -19.77
C LEU A 9 1.08 -4.32 -18.57
N SER A 10 1.01 -5.31 -17.69
CA SER A 10 1.97 -5.49 -16.60
C SER A 10 3.39 -5.73 -17.11
N ASN A 11 4.36 -5.40 -16.27
CA ASN A 11 5.76 -5.75 -16.49
C ASN A 11 6.05 -7.26 -16.39
N ASP A 12 5.05 -8.09 -16.08
CA ASP A 12 5.12 -9.55 -16.25
C ASP A 12 5.00 -9.97 -17.73
N GLY A 13 4.66 -9.03 -18.63
CA GLY A 13 4.49 -9.21 -20.07
C GLY A 13 3.26 -10.05 -20.46
N ARG A 14 2.35 -10.35 -19.54
CA ARG A 14 1.25 -11.32 -19.76
C ARG A 14 -0.11 -10.87 -19.22
N THR A 15 -0.13 -10.10 -18.14
CA THR A 15 -1.35 -9.77 -17.42
C THR A 15 -1.76 -8.32 -17.70
N THR A 16 -3.03 -8.12 -18.01
CA THR A 16 -3.59 -6.78 -18.09
C THR A 16 -3.87 -6.26 -16.68
N ILE A 17 -3.30 -5.12 -16.35
CA ILE A 17 -3.55 -4.41 -15.10
C ILE A 17 -4.76 -3.52 -15.25
N HIS A 18 -5.74 -3.69 -14.37
CA HIS A 18 -6.88 -2.80 -14.23
C HIS A 18 -6.46 -1.56 -13.43
N ALA A 19 -6.88 -0.40 -13.89
CA ALA A 19 -6.57 0.88 -13.27
C ALA A 19 -7.79 1.82 -13.29
N LEU A 20 -7.84 2.69 -12.32
CA LEU A 20 -8.86 3.73 -12.15
C LEU A 20 -8.23 5.11 -12.13
N LYS A 21 -8.97 6.06 -12.70
CA LYS A 21 -8.67 7.47 -12.65
C LYS A 21 -9.92 8.22 -12.16
N TRP A 22 -9.77 9.05 -11.13
CA TRP A 22 -10.81 9.94 -10.62
C TRP A 22 -10.42 11.38 -10.91
N ILE A 23 -11.33 12.11 -11.53
CA ILE A 23 -11.08 13.47 -12.05
C ILE A 23 -12.07 14.44 -11.39
N PRO A 24 -11.63 15.61 -10.91
CA PRO A 24 -12.53 16.67 -10.48
C PRO A 24 -13.56 17.04 -11.57
N ASP A 25 -14.82 17.32 -11.20
CA ASP A 25 -15.84 17.77 -12.16
C ASP A 25 -15.56 19.17 -12.71
N SER A 26 -14.88 20.01 -11.93
CA SER A 26 -14.56 21.40 -12.25
C SER A 26 -13.43 21.91 -11.36
N GLY A 27 -12.90 23.09 -11.70
CA GLY A 27 -11.88 23.76 -10.92
C GLY A 27 -10.44 23.53 -11.46
N GLU A 28 -9.50 24.20 -10.83
CA GLU A 28 -8.09 24.08 -11.15
C GLU A 28 -7.52 22.74 -10.61
N ILE A 29 -6.78 22.05 -11.46
CA ILE A 29 -6.04 20.85 -11.05
C ILE A 29 -4.75 21.29 -10.34
N ARG A 30 -4.55 20.82 -9.12
CA ARG A 30 -3.47 21.26 -8.23
C ARG A 30 -2.31 20.30 -8.15
N ALA A 31 -2.60 18.99 -8.25
CA ALA A 31 -1.60 17.92 -8.25
C ALA A 31 -2.22 16.61 -8.73
N VAL A 32 -1.34 15.64 -8.99
CA VAL A 32 -1.68 14.25 -9.26
C VAL A 32 -1.33 13.40 -8.04
N ILE A 33 -2.24 12.51 -7.66
CA ILE A 33 -2.06 11.57 -6.57
C ILE A 33 -2.19 10.15 -7.10
N GLN A 34 -1.21 9.30 -6.84
CA GLN A 34 -1.26 7.87 -7.13
C GLN A 34 -1.42 7.07 -5.85
N ILE A 35 -2.44 6.19 -5.80
CA ILE A 35 -2.72 5.30 -4.67
C ILE A 35 -2.26 3.88 -5.00
N SER A 36 -1.57 3.25 -4.04
CA SER A 36 -1.15 1.85 -4.07
C SER A 36 -1.78 1.10 -2.91
N HIS A 37 -2.69 0.17 -3.20
CA HIS A 37 -3.46 -0.57 -2.22
C HIS A 37 -2.66 -1.66 -1.49
N GLY A 38 -3.23 -2.24 -0.44
CA GLY A 38 -2.63 -3.29 0.38
C GLY A 38 -2.88 -4.71 -0.12
N MET A 39 -2.57 -5.69 0.73
CA MET A 39 -2.77 -7.11 0.48
C MET A 39 -4.26 -7.49 0.66
N ILE A 40 -4.80 -8.29 -0.28
CA ILE A 40 -6.18 -8.81 -0.22
C ILE A 40 -7.21 -7.66 -0.21
N GLU A 41 -6.94 -6.64 -0.99
CA GLU A 41 -7.84 -5.54 -1.30
C GLU A 41 -7.64 -5.09 -2.75
N TYR A 42 -8.35 -4.07 -3.21
CA TYR A 42 -8.29 -3.57 -4.58
C TYR A 42 -8.58 -2.07 -4.64
N ILE A 43 -8.24 -1.46 -5.76
CA ILE A 43 -8.17 0.00 -5.88
C ILE A 43 -9.51 0.70 -5.72
N GLU A 44 -10.62 0.12 -6.13
CA GLU A 44 -11.95 0.75 -6.04
C GLU A 44 -12.41 0.99 -4.59
N ARG A 45 -11.83 0.28 -3.61
CA ARG A 45 -12.09 0.52 -2.18
C ARG A 45 -11.67 1.92 -1.71
N TYR A 46 -10.82 2.60 -2.47
CA TYR A 46 -10.35 3.95 -2.19
C TYR A 46 -11.26 5.06 -2.76
N THR A 47 -12.40 4.71 -3.38
CA THR A 47 -13.30 5.67 -4.04
C THR A 47 -13.72 6.81 -3.11
N ALA A 48 -14.12 6.54 -1.86
CA ALA A 48 -14.53 7.59 -0.91
C ALA A 48 -13.37 8.57 -0.60
N PHE A 49 -12.16 8.07 -0.48
CA PHE A 49 -10.99 8.92 -0.29
C PHE A 49 -10.62 9.69 -1.58
N ALA A 50 -10.79 9.07 -2.74
CA ALA A 50 -10.59 9.72 -4.03
C ALA A 50 -11.64 10.82 -4.27
N GLU A 51 -12.89 10.63 -3.84
CA GLU A 51 -13.93 11.68 -3.84
C GLU A 51 -13.51 12.90 -3.03
N PHE A 52 -13.02 12.69 -1.82
CA PHE A 52 -12.50 13.77 -1.00
C PHE A 52 -11.33 14.49 -1.67
N LEU A 53 -10.38 13.76 -2.23
CA LEU A 53 -9.21 14.33 -2.92
C LEU A 53 -9.61 15.10 -4.18
N THR A 54 -10.52 14.57 -5.00
CA THR A 54 -10.98 15.24 -6.22
C THR A 54 -11.78 16.51 -5.90
N ALA A 55 -12.57 16.51 -4.83
CA ALA A 55 -13.26 17.71 -4.34
C ALA A 55 -12.28 18.82 -3.93
N ASN A 56 -11.01 18.47 -3.65
CA ASN A 56 -9.93 19.39 -3.32
C ASN A 56 -8.97 19.68 -4.49
N GLY A 57 -9.37 19.36 -5.74
CA GLY A 57 -8.62 19.71 -6.96
C GLY A 57 -7.50 18.74 -7.32
N PHE A 58 -7.51 17.50 -6.84
CA PHE A 58 -6.50 16.50 -7.21
C PHE A 58 -7.06 15.50 -8.23
N ILE A 59 -6.27 15.15 -9.24
CA ILE A 59 -6.53 13.96 -10.04
C ILE A 59 -5.95 12.76 -9.30
N VAL A 60 -6.72 11.70 -9.16
CA VAL A 60 -6.30 10.49 -8.44
C VAL A 60 -6.19 9.33 -9.43
N TYR A 61 -5.08 8.61 -9.39
CA TYR A 61 -4.84 7.37 -10.12
C TYR A 61 -4.60 6.23 -9.14
N GLY A 62 -4.98 5.03 -9.56
CA GLY A 62 -4.61 3.82 -8.85
C GLY A 62 -4.84 2.60 -9.72
N HIS A 63 -4.23 1.48 -9.36
CA HIS A 63 -4.39 0.23 -10.09
C HIS A 63 -4.50 -0.95 -9.13
N ASP A 64 -5.12 -2.01 -9.58
CA ASP A 64 -5.09 -3.30 -8.90
C ASP A 64 -3.73 -3.95 -9.13
N HIS A 65 -3.01 -4.26 -8.06
CA HIS A 65 -1.77 -5.02 -8.17
C HIS A 65 -2.01 -6.40 -8.79
N LEU A 66 -1.00 -6.99 -9.42
CA LEU A 66 -1.07 -8.38 -9.89
C LEU A 66 -1.65 -9.29 -8.80
N GLY A 67 -2.55 -10.17 -9.18
CA GLY A 67 -3.20 -11.10 -8.27
C GLY A 67 -4.27 -10.48 -7.36
N HIS A 68 -4.71 -9.25 -7.65
CA HIS A 68 -5.72 -8.52 -6.88
C HIS A 68 -6.78 -7.91 -7.80
N GLY A 69 -7.97 -7.65 -7.24
CA GLY A 69 -9.06 -6.98 -7.94
C GLY A 69 -9.35 -7.58 -9.31
N HIS A 70 -9.32 -6.74 -10.33
CA HIS A 70 -9.50 -7.13 -11.73
C HIS A 70 -8.18 -7.43 -12.47
N SER A 71 -7.03 -7.34 -11.80
CA SER A 71 -5.70 -7.67 -12.35
C SER A 71 -5.36 -9.15 -12.17
N VAL A 72 -6.30 -10.02 -12.50
CA VAL A 72 -6.20 -11.48 -12.48
C VAL A 72 -6.70 -12.04 -13.81
N LYS A 73 -6.08 -13.11 -14.33
CA LYS A 73 -6.57 -13.80 -15.53
C LYS A 73 -7.72 -14.75 -15.19
N THR A 74 -7.59 -15.41 -14.07
CA THR A 74 -8.58 -16.36 -13.56
C THR A 74 -8.69 -16.24 -12.04
N LYS A 75 -9.76 -16.80 -11.46
CA LYS A 75 -9.92 -16.85 -10.00
C LYS A 75 -8.78 -17.60 -9.28
N LYS A 76 -8.03 -18.43 -9.97
CA LYS A 76 -6.88 -19.17 -9.40
C LYS A 76 -5.65 -18.27 -9.21
N ASP A 77 -5.63 -17.12 -9.87
CA ASP A 77 -4.52 -16.18 -9.82
C ASP A 77 -4.64 -15.17 -8.67
N TYR A 78 -5.74 -15.20 -7.91
CA TYR A 78 -5.82 -14.37 -6.72
C TYR A 78 -4.71 -14.69 -5.71
N GLY A 79 -4.01 -13.64 -5.30
CA GLY A 79 -2.85 -13.73 -4.40
C GLY A 79 -1.57 -14.25 -5.06
N TYR A 80 -1.56 -14.43 -6.39
CA TYR A 80 -0.39 -14.80 -7.18
C TYR A 80 0.09 -13.58 -7.98
N PHE A 81 1.38 -13.26 -7.96
CA PHE A 81 1.92 -12.14 -8.71
C PHE A 81 2.45 -12.58 -10.09
N CYS A 82 3.68 -13.09 -10.12
CA CYS A 82 4.30 -13.61 -11.34
C CYS A 82 5.48 -14.54 -10.98
N GLU A 83 5.96 -15.29 -11.96
CA GLU A 83 6.99 -16.31 -11.74
C GLU A 83 8.36 -15.69 -11.46
N ASP A 84 8.75 -14.67 -12.24
CA ASP A 84 10.07 -14.05 -12.13
C ASP A 84 9.98 -12.69 -11.42
N LYS A 85 10.82 -12.50 -10.41
CA LYS A 85 11.03 -11.23 -9.67
C LYS A 85 9.73 -10.52 -9.27
N PRO A 86 8.77 -11.19 -8.62
CA PRO A 86 7.45 -10.63 -8.34
C PRO A 86 7.52 -9.27 -7.63
N SER A 87 8.44 -9.09 -6.70
CA SER A 87 8.64 -7.82 -5.99
C SER A 87 9.09 -6.66 -6.90
N ASP A 88 9.87 -6.93 -7.96
CA ASP A 88 10.31 -5.90 -8.91
C ASP A 88 9.21 -5.59 -9.93
N VAL A 89 8.48 -6.60 -10.38
CA VAL A 89 7.37 -6.42 -11.33
C VAL A 89 6.29 -5.51 -10.73
N LEU A 90 5.86 -5.76 -9.50
CA LEU A 90 4.88 -4.89 -8.82
C LEU A 90 5.34 -3.43 -8.73
N VAL A 91 6.61 -3.19 -8.40
CA VAL A 91 7.19 -1.84 -8.35
C VAL A 91 7.27 -1.19 -9.72
N ASN A 92 7.58 -1.97 -10.76
CA ASN A 92 7.63 -1.48 -12.13
C ASN A 92 6.23 -1.19 -12.69
N ASP A 93 5.19 -1.94 -12.30
CA ASP A 93 3.80 -1.64 -12.64
C ASP A 93 3.33 -0.33 -12.00
N MET A 94 3.70 -0.07 -10.74
CA MET A 94 3.49 1.24 -10.11
C MET A 94 4.17 2.36 -10.92
N HIS A 95 5.37 2.11 -11.44
CA HIS A 95 6.10 3.09 -12.24
C HIS A 95 5.47 3.28 -13.62
N HIS A 96 4.98 2.22 -14.24
CA HIS A 96 4.26 2.29 -15.52
C HIS A 96 3.01 3.17 -15.39
N LEU A 97 2.19 2.96 -14.35
CA LEU A 97 1.05 3.83 -14.07
C LEU A 97 1.48 5.29 -13.87
N ARG A 98 2.57 5.54 -13.13
CA ARG A 98 3.09 6.89 -12.99
C ARG A 98 3.47 7.53 -14.32
N CYS A 99 4.12 6.79 -15.21
CA CYS A 99 4.49 7.30 -16.54
C CYS A 99 3.24 7.69 -17.35
N ILE A 100 2.19 6.88 -17.33
CA ILE A 100 0.90 7.19 -17.95
C ILE A 100 0.32 8.48 -17.35
N ALA A 101 0.21 8.56 -16.03
CA ALA A 101 -0.37 9.70 -15.34
C ALA A 101 0.42 11.01 -15.57
N GLN A 102 1.76 10.95 -15.61
CA GLN A 102 2.60 12.11 -15.89
C GLN A 102 2.56 12.54 -17.36
N GLN A 103 2.38 11.61 -18.29
CA GLN A 103 2.18 11.94 -19.71
C GLN A 103 0.85 12.68 -19.94
N GLU A 104 -0.20 12.29 -19.21
CA GLU A 104 -1.50 12.97 -19.26
C GLU A 104 -1.52 14.30 -18.51
N ASN A 105 -0.65 14.46 -17.50
CA ASN A 105 -0.58 15.64 -16.64
C ASN A 105 0.88 16.11 -16.49
N PRO A 106 1.47 16.67 -17.56
CA PRO A 106 2.86 17.14 -17.52
C PRO A 106 3.02 18.28 -16.50
N ASP A 107 4.21 18.34 -15.89
CA ASP A 107 4.63 19.39 -14.95
C ASP A 107 3.81 19.53 -13.65
N MET A 108 2.82 18.66 -13.45
CA MET A 108 2.04 18.68 -12.22
C MET A 108 2.81 18.10 -11.03
N PRO A 109 2.71 18.69 -9.82
CA PRO A 109 3.19 18.06 -8.60
C PRO A 109 2.62 16.65 -8.47
N TYR A 110 3.49 15.66 -8.15
CA TYR A 110 3.11 14.25 -8.12
C TYR A 110 3.36 13.64 -6.75
N PHE A 111 2.30 13.13 -6.13
CA PHE A 111 2.36 12.45 -4.85
C PHE A 111 2.01 10.97 -4.98
N MET A 112 2.61 10.14 -4.16
CA MET A 112 2.23 8.72 -4.05
C MET A 112 1.81 8.39 -2.62
N LEU A 113 0.66 7.73 -2.50
CA LEU A 113 0.08 7.28 -1.24
C LEU A 113 -0.04 5.76 -1.27
N ALA A 114 0.32 5.09 -0.18
CA ALA A 114 0.31 3.64 -0.20
C ALA A 114 -0.04 3.04 1.16
N HIS A 115 -0.87 2.00 1.15
CA HIS A 115 -1.37 1.32 2.34
C HIS A 115 -0.76 -0.09 2.47
N SER A 116 -0.41 -0.49 3.69
CA SER A 116 -0.04 -1.88 4.03
C SER A 116 1.03 -2.47 3.09
N MET A 117 0.72 -3.56 2.37
CA MET A 117 1.61 -4.11 1.32
C MET A 117 2.07 -3.04 0.34
N GLY A 118 1.16 -2.17 -0.13
CA GLY A 118 1.50 -1.06 -1.00
C GLY A 118 2.53 -0.12 -0.38
N SER A 119 2.50 0.09 0.95
CA SER A 119 3.49 0.92 1.65
C SER A 119 4.89 0.32 1.61
N TYR A 120 5.02 -1.00 1.70
CA TYR A 120 6.31 -1.67 1.51
C TYR A 120 6.78 -1.56 0.04
N LEU A 121 5.85 -1.70 -0.93
CA LEU A 121 6.16 -1.51 -2.35
C LEU A 121 6.61 -0.08 -2.62
N LEU A 122 5.92 0.93 -2.06
CA LEU A 122 6.28 2.34 -2.21
C LEU A 122 7.63 2.66 -1.56
N ARG A 123 7.94 2.08 -0.40
CA ARG A 123 9.27 2.20 0.22
C ARG A 123 10.37 1.63 -0.69
N LYS A 124 10.11 0.52 -1.38
CA LYS A 124 11.05 -0.03 -2.39
C LYS A 124 11.10 0.85 -3.62
N TYR A 125 9.96 1.33 -4.10
CA TYR A 125 9.81 2.22 -5.25
C TYR A 125 10.68 3.48 -5.11
N ILE A 126 10.60 4.19 -3.99
CA ILE A 126 11.34 5.44 -3.78
C ILE A 126 12.85 5.26 -3.66
N THR A 127 13.35 4.03 -3.53
CA THR A 127 14.80 3.77 -3.65
C THR A 127 15.31 3.80 -5.09
N LYS A 128 14.39 3.71 -6.07
CA LYS A 128 14.71 3.64 -7.52
C LYS A 128 14.15 4.84 -8.29
N TYR A 129 12.92 5.25 -8.01
CA TYR A 129 12.10 6.13 -8.84
C TYR A 129 11.62 7.40 -8.11
N ALA A 130 12.33 7.85 -7.07
CA ALA A 130 11.92 9.01 -6.28
C ALA A 130 12.00 10.35 -7.02
N LYS A 131 12.84 10.45 -8.07
CA LYS A 131 13.00 11.72 -8.82
C LYS A 131 11.67 12.19 -9.39
N GLY A 132 11.34 13.48 -9.17
CA GLY A 132 10.09 14.09 -9.63
C GLY A 132 8.87 13.78 -8.77
N LEU A 133 9.03 13.15 -7.58
CA LEU A 133 7.98 13.08 -6.58
C LEU A 133 8.01 14.31 -5.68
N SER A 134 6.84 14.93 -5.48
CA SER A 134 6.64 16.02 -4.53
C SER A 134 6.51 15.53 -3.09
N GLY A 135 6.17 14.26 -2.89
CA GLY A 135 6.12 13.62 -1.59
C GLY A 135 5.45 12.24 -1.61
N VAL A 136 5.59 11.51 -0.51
CA VAL A 136 4.95 10.19 -0.34
C VAL A 136 4.30 10.07 1.03
N ILE A 137 3.17 9.34 1.11
CA ILE A 137 2.46 9.04 2.35
C ILE A 137 2.36 7.52 2.51
N LEU A 138 2.76 7.03 3.67
CA LEU A 138 2.81 5.60 4.01
C LEU A 138 1.81 5.31 5.12
N PHE A 139 0.71 4.64 4.77
CA PHE A 139 -0.33 4.22 5.71
C PHE A 139 -0.09 2.78 6.16
N GLY A 140 -0.20 2.51 7.47
CA GLY A 140 -0.15 1.14 8.01
C GLY A 140 1.12 0.37 7.64
N THR A 141 2.26 1.07 7.55
CA THR A 141 3.56 0.42 7.31
C THR A 141 4.11 -0.21 8.59
N GLY A 142 5.08 -1.11 8.46
CA GLY A 142 5.67 -1.76 9.63
C GLY A 142 7.14 -2.14 9.43
N TYR A 143 7.70 -2.73 10.47
CA TYR A 143 9.06 -3.28 10.49
C TYR A 143 9.02 -4.78 10.79
N VAL A 144 9.72 -5.56 9.97
CA VAL A 144 9.89 -7.00 10.22
C VAL A 144 11.38 -7.31 10.35
N PRO A 145 11.81 -7.98 11.44
CA PRO A 145 13.22 -8.35 11.63
C PRO A 145 13.75 -9.23 10.49
N ALA A 146 15.01 -9.03 10.11
CA ALA A 146 15.66 -9.77 9.02
C ALA A 146 15.66 -11.30 9.22
N VAL A 147 15.72 -11.76 10.46
CA VAL A 147 15.64 -13.21 10.79
C VAL A 147 14.26 -13.75 10.44
N THR A 148 13.20 -13.01 10.79
CA THR A 148 11.80 -13.40 10.52
C THR A 148 11.55 -13.47 9.02
N THR A 149 11.92 -12.42 8.26
CA THR A 149 11.75 -12.39 6.80
C THR A 149 12.55 -13.49 6.10
N ARG A 150 13.79 -13.74 6.54
CA ARG A 150 14.63 -14.80 5.98
C ARG A 150 14.06 -16.20 6.20
N ASN A 151 13.56 -16.47 7.41
CA ASN A 151 12.96 -17.78 7.73
C ASN A 151 11.64 -17.97 7.01
N GLY A 152 10.80 -16.92 6.95
CA GLY A 152 9.56 -16.93 6.18
C GLY A 152 9.80 -17.18 4.69
N LEU A 153 10.77 -16.50 4.08
CA LEU A 153 11.17 -16.72 2.68
C LEU A 153 11.65 -18.15 2.42
N ARG A 154 12.45 -18.71 3.32
CA ARG A 154 12.92 -20.11 3.19
C ARG A 154 11.73 -21.06 3.23
N LEU A 155 10.82 -20.91 4.20
CA LEU A 155 9.62 -21.73 4.32
C LEU A 155 8.75 -21.60 3.07
N ALA A 156 8.43 -20.38 2.63
CA ALA A 156 7.58 -20.14 1.46
C ALA A 156 8.17 -20.76 0.19
N ARG A 157 9.49 -20.64 -0.02
CA ARG A 157 10.19 -21.24 -1.18
C ARG A 157 10.19 -22.75 -1.14
N VAL A 158 10.40 -23.37 0.03
CA VAL A 158 10.32 -24.84 0.20
C VAL A 158 8.91 -25.33 -0.11
N VAL A 159 7.90 -24.70 0.46
CA VAL A 159 6.49 -25.08 0.21
C VAL A 159 6.13 -24.86 -1.26
N ALA A 160 6.52 -23.74 -1.87
CA ALA A 160 6.30 -23.47 -3.30
C ALA A 160 6.94 -24.56 -4.20
N ARG A 161 8.14 -25.02 -3.84
CA ARG A 161 8.84 -26.09 -4.59
C ARG A 161 8.14 -27.43 -4.52
N ILE A 162 7.51 -27.75 -3.38
CA ILE A 162 6.84 -29.05 -3.15
C ILE A 162 5.39 -29.04 -3.64
N ARG A 163 4.66 -27.94 -3.40
CA ARG A 163 3.20 -27.84 -3.61
C ARG A 163 2.82 -26.95 -4.81
N GLY A 164 3.80 -26.28 -5.42
CA GLY A 164 3.59 -25.30 -6.48
C GLY A 164 3.47 -23.85 -5.97
N SER A 165 3.75 -22.89 -6.85
CA SER A 165 3.78 -21.47 -6.53
C SER A 165 2.39 -20.87 -6.28
N HIS A 166 1.33 -21.42 -6.85
CA HIS A 166 -0.07 -21.04 -6.61
C HIS A 166 -0.66 -21.64 -5.33
N TYR A 167 0.06 -22.53 -4.65
CA TYR A 167 -0.45 -23.14 -3.41
C TYR A 167 -0.72 -22.08 -2.36
N SER A 168 -1.92 -22.13 -1.77
CA SER A 168 -2.34 -21.28 -0.66
C SER A 168 -2.90 -22.16 0.47
N ASN A 169 -2.72 -21.74 1.71
CA ASN A 169 -3.20 -22.51 2.88
C ASN A 169 -3.40 -21.61 4.09
N ILE A 170 -4.56 -21.76 4.75
CA ILE A 170 -4.92 -20.95 5.93
C ILE A 170 -3.94 -21.13 7.10
N HIS A 171 -3.35 -22.30 7.28
CA HIS A 171 -2.38 -22.55 8.35
C HIS A 171 -1.09 -21.73 8.12
N ILE A 172 -0.67 -21.57 6.85
CA ILE A 172 0.48 -20.71 6.51
C ILE A 172 0.14 -19.25 6.77
N THR A 173 -1.04 -18.80 6.37
CA THR A 173 -1.52 -17.45 6.68
C THR A 173 -1.48 -17.18 8.19
N LYS A 174 -1.93 -18.12 9.02
CA LYS A 174 -1.87 -17.99 10.49
C LYS A 174 -0.45 -17.82 11.05
N LEU A 175 0.57 -18.36 10.38
CA LEU A 175 1.96 -18.18 10.81
C LEU A 175 2.47 -16.75 10.62
N THR A 176 1.80 -15.94 9.79
CA THR A 176 2.16 -14.52 9.60
C THR A 176 1.67 -13.63 10.73
N TYR A 177 0.72 -14.10 11.56
CA TYR A 177 0.16 -13.33 12.63
C TYR A 177 1.05 -13.35 13.88
N GLY A 178 1.55 -12.17 14.26
CA GLY A 178 2.37 -11.98 15.45
C GLY A 178 1.57 -11.86 16.75
N LYS A 179 2.27 -11.50 17.84
CA LYS A 179 1.65 -11.32 19.17
C LYS A 179 0.61 -10.19 19.17
N SER A 180 0.82 -9.14 18.39
CA SER A 180 -0.03 -7.96 18.27
C SER A 180 -1.44 -8.27 17.75
N TYR A 181 -1.61 -9.41 17.05
CA TYR A 181 -2.91 -9.87 16.55
C TYR A 181 -3.78 -10.60 17.60
N LYS A 182 -3.21 -10.98 18.77
CA LYS A 182 -3.90 -11.87 19.74
C LYS A 182 -5.22 -11.33 20.27
N LYS A 183 -5.40 -10.01 20.32
CA LYS A 183 -6.63 -9.38 20.82
C LYS A 183 -7.74 -9.31 19.78
N PHE A 184 -7.44 -9.61 18.51
CA PHE A 184 -8.37 -9.54 17.41
C PHE A 184 -8.93 -10.91 17.04
N ASP A 185 -10.14 -10.92 16.46
CA ASP A 185 -10.72 -12.13 15.88
C ASP A 185 -10.24 -12.34 14.44
N MET A 186 -9.29 -13.24 14.28
CA MET A 186 -8.73 -13.60 12.98
C MET A 186 -9.62 -14.58 12.19
N THR A 187 -10.77 -14.97 12.75
CA THR A 187 -11.76 -15.82 12.05
C THR A 187 -12.80 -15.04 11.29
N GLY A 188 -12.92 -13.72 11.56
CA GLY A 188 -13.93 -12.84 10.98
C GLY A 188 -15.35 -13.04 11.51
N LYS A 189 -15.56 -13.88 12.55
CA LYS A 189 -16.87 -14.14 13.13
C LYS A 189 -17.37 -13.01 14.01
N ASP A 190 -16.46 -12.35 14.71
CA ASP A 190 -16.75 -11.19 15.54
C ASP A 190 -16.22 -9.90 14.87
N PRO A 191 -17.08 -9.18 14.13
CA PRO A 191 -16.65 -7.97 13.41
C PRO A 191 -16.24 -6.82 14.37
N THR A 192 -16.64 -6.87 15.64
CA THR A 192 -16.21 -5.87 16.63
C THR A 192 -14.74 -6.00 17.00
N LYS A 193 -14.18 -7.22 16.81
CA LYS A 193 -12.76 -7.54 17.00
C LYS A 193 -11.98 -7.62 15.67
N ASN A 194 -12.49 -7.00 14.61
CA ASN A 194 -11.77 -6.96 13.33
C ASN A 194 -10.46 -6.17 13.50
N TRP A 195 -9.37 -6.68 12.95
CA TRP A 195 -8.04 -6.08 13.10
C TRP A 195 -7.78 -4.91 12.13
N THR A 196 -8.62 -4.79 11.07
CA THR A 196 -8.41 -3.75 10.06
C THR A 196 -9.09 -2.44 10.41
N THR A 197 -10.28 -2.48 11.03
CA THR A 197 -11.07 -1.30 11.39
C THR A 197 -11.97 -1.56 12.58
N ARG A 198 -12.33 -0.50 13.33
CA ARG A 198 -13.37 -0.51 14.37
C ARG A 198 -14.78 -0.36 13.78
N ASP A 199 -14.89 0.13 12.55
CA ASP A 199 -16.18 0.26 11.86
C ASP A 199 -16.70 -1.15 11.51
N VAL A 200 -17.75 -1.55 12.23
CA VAL A 200 -18.35 -2.88 12.13
C VAL A 200 -18.98 -3.11 10.75
N GLU A 201 -19.58 -2.10 10.15
CA GLU A 201 -20.22 -2.21 8.84
C GLU A 201 -19.16 -2.33 7.73
N MET A 202 -18.07 -1.56 7.85
CA MET A 202 -16.92 -1.70 6.96
C MET A 202 -16.27 -3.08 7.09
N ALA A 203 -16.09 -3.57 8.32
CA ALA A 203 -15.55 -4.91 8.56
C ALA A 203 -16.42 -6.02 7.94
N LYS A 204 -17.76 -5.94 8.08
CA LYS A 204 -18.70 -6.87 7.44
C LYS A 204 -18.61 -6.80 5.92
N LYS A 205 -18.59 -5.59 5.35
CA LYS A 205 -18.45 -5.37 3.91
C LYS A 205 -17.17 -6.03 3.38
N ASN A 206 -16.03 -5.78 4.02
CA ASN A 206 -14.75 -6.36 3.63
C ASN A 206 -14.75 -7.91 3.71
N ASN A 207 -15.31 -8.47 4.78
CA ASN A 207 -15.38 -9.92 4.99
C ASN A 207 -16.32 -10.62 3.98
N SER A 208 -17.31 -9.93 3.45
CA SER A 208 -18.27 -10.48 2.46
C SER A 208 -17.84 -10.28 1.01
N ASP A 209 -16.82 -9.44 0.75
CA ASP A 209 -16.33 -9.15 -0.59
C ASP A 209 -15.44 -10.29 -1.10
N PRO A 210 -15.82 -10.98 -2.20
CA PRO A 210 -14.99 -12.06 -2.76
C PRO A 210 -13.59 -11.61 -3.18
N MET A 211 -13.41 -10.33 -3.55
CA MET A 211 -12.10 -9.76 -3.91
C MET A 211 -11.24 -9.42 -2.70
N CYS A 212 -11.81 -9.53 -1.47
CA CYS A 212 -11.11 -9.38 -0.20
C CYS A 212 -11.09 -10.69 0.62
N ALA A 213 -11.55 -11.81 0.06
CA ALA A 213 -11.77 -13.08 0.78
C ALA A 213 -10.97 -14.27 0.20
N PHE A 214 -9.80 -14.02 -0.37
CA PHE A 214 -8.92 -15.07 -0.90
C PHE A 214 -7.69 -15.31 -0.01
N LEU A 215 -7.05 -16.46 -0.19
CA LEU A 215 -5.79 -16.77 0.48
C LEU A 215 -4.60 -16.41 -0.41
N PHE A 216 -3.60 -15.77 0.16
CA PHE A 216 -2.36 -15.47 -0.55
C PHE A 216 -1.64 -16.75 -0.97
N SER A 217 -1.12 -16.79 -2.20
CA SER A 217 -0.33 -17.91 -2.71
C SER A 217 1.09 -17.89 -2.13
N MET A 218 1.82 -18.99 -2.27
CA MET A 218 3.24 -19.01 -1.90
C MET A 218 4.05 -17.99 -2.70
N ASN A 219 3.75 -17.78 -3.97
CA ASN A 219 4.38 -16.76 -4.79
C ASN A 219 4.10 -15.34 -4.26
N GLY A 220 2.84 -15.04 -3.89
CA GLY A 220 2.47 -13.79 -3.27
C GLY A 220 3.25 -13.52 -1.97
N TYR A 221 3.34 -14.52 -1.09
CA TYR A 221 4.15 -14.42 0.13
C TYR A 221 5.64 -14.23 -0.16
N ILE A 222 6.20 -14.90 -1.17
CA ILE A 222 7.61 -14.72 -1.58
C ILE A 222 7.82 -13.28 -2.01
N GLY A 223 7.00 -12.74 -2.92
CA GLY A 223 7.12 -11.37 -3.42
C GLY A 223 6.97 -10.32 -2.31
N LEU A 224 5.99 -10.50 -1.41
CA LEU A 224 5.81 -9.63 -0.24
C LEU A 224 7.02 -9.68 0.69
N MET A 225 7.48 -10.88 1.07
CA MET A 225 8.60 -11.03 2.00
C MET A 225 9.93 -10.54 1.41
N GLU A 226 10.15 -10.68 0.10
CA GLU A 226 11.29 -10.08 -0.60
C GLU A 226 11.25 -8.55 -0.51
N THR A 227 10.07 -7.97 -0.73
CA THR A 227 9.87 -6.52 -0.58
C THR A 227 10.17 -6.07 0.84
N VAL A 228 9.56 -6.72 1.84
CA VAL A 228 9.76 -6.41 3.27
C VAL A 228 11.22 -6.56 3.68
N ALA A 229 11.86 -7.67 3.27
CA ALA A 229 13.28 -7.90 3.55
C ALA A 229 14.18 -6.80 2.96
N TYR A 230 13.84 -6.30 1.77
CA TYR A 230 14.57 -5.22 1.13
C TYR A 230 14.40 -3.89 1.87
N VAL A 231 13.17 -3.49 2.19
CA VAL A 231 12.89 -2.15 2.75
C VAL A 231 13.20 -2.04 4.24
N CYS A 232 13.33 -3.16 4.96
CA CYS A 232 13.72 -3.18 6.37
C CYS A 232 15.26 -3.19 6.58
N ARG A 233 16.05 -3.02 5.52
CA ARG A 233 17.51 -2.86 5.60
C ARG A 233 17.89 -1.39 5.55
N GLN A 234 18.71 -0.96 6.51
CA GLN A 234 19.17 0.43 6.61
C GLN A 234 19.90 0.92 5.35
N GLU A 235 20.69 0.03 4.72
CA GLU A 235 21.43 0.30 3.49
C GLU A 235 20.52 0.69 2.31
N ASN A 236 19.31 0.13 2.25
CA ASN A 236 18.35 0.45 1.21
C ASN A 236 17.60 1.76 1.50
N VAL A 237 17.30 2.04 2.77
CA VAL A 237 16.72 3.33 3.18
C VAL A 237 17.65 4.50 2.84
N LYS A 238 18.98 4.29 2.91
CA LYS A 238 19.97 5.31 2.51
C LYS A 238 19.84 5.74 1.04
N LYS A 239 19.35 4.85 0.15
CA LYS A 239 19.18 5.13 -1.28
C LYS A 239 18.06 6.13 -1.60
N VAL A 240 17.12 6.31 -0.68
CA VAL A 240 16.05 7.29 -0.84
C VAL A 240 16.66 8.71 -0.79
N PRO A 241 16.26 9.64 -1.68
CA PRO A 241 16.76 11.03 -1.63
C PRO A 241 16.47 11.70 -0.28
N SER A 242 17.43 12.48 0.22
CA SER A 242 17.30 13.15 1.52
C SER A 242 16.17 14.18 1.57
N GLU A 243 15.89 14.83 0.45
CA GLU A 243 14.92 15.92 0.34
C GLU A 243 13.49 15.43 0.08
N LEU A 244 13.28 14.13 -0.21
CA LEU A 244 11.93 13.62 -0.48
C LEU A 244 11.07 13.73 0.79
N PRO A 245 9.95 14.48 0.74
CA PRO A 245 9.02 14.54 1.85
C PRO A 245 8.33 13.19 2.08
N ILE A 246 8.27 12.72 3.33
CA ILE A 246 7.64 11.44 3.67
C ILE A 246 6.76 11.60 4.91
N PHE A 247 5.50 11.17 4.82
CA PHE A 247 4.57 11.14 5.93
C PHE A 247 4.23 9.70 6.32
N PHE A 248 4.47 9.35 7.57
CA PHE A 248 4.13 8.05 8.14
C PHE A 248 2.84 8.18 8.95
N ILE A 249 1.83 7.42 8.59
CA ILE A 249 0.50 7.42 9.20
C ILE A 249 0.12 5.98 9.58
N SER A 250 -0.39 5.77 10.80
CA SER A 250 -0.97 4.50 11.22
C SER A 250 -1.94 4.71 12.39
N GLY A 251 -2.80 3.73 12.65
CA GLY A 251 -3.45 3.64 13.94
C GLY A 251 -2.47 3.15 15.01
N ASP A 252 -2.62 3.57 16.25
CA ASP A 252 -1.83 3.05 17.37
C ASP A 252 -2.30 1.67 17.85
N ASP A 253 -3.47 1.22 17.33
CA ASP A 253 -4.03 -0.12 17.52
C ASP A 253 -3.83 -1.05 16.31
N ASP A 254 -2.98 -0.66 15.34
CA ASP A 254 -2.65 -1.42 14.15
C ASP A 254 -1.65 -2.56 14.44
N PRO A 255 -2.06 -3.85 14.32
CA PRO A 255 -1.16 -4.98 14.60
C PRO A 255 -0.05 -5.16 13.55
N VAL A 256 -0.22 -4.67 12.30
CA VAL A 256 0.81 -4.70 11.25
C VAL A 256 1.96 -3.77 11.60
N GLY A 257 1.62 -2.60 12.15
CA GLY A 257 2.57 -1.62 12.67
C GLY A 257 3.10 -1.94 14.07
N ASP A 258 2.84 -3.15 14.59
CA ASP A 258 3.17 -3.56 15.96
C ASP A 258 2.68 -2.53 17.00
N LEU A 259 1.41 -2.13 16.87
CA LEU A 259 0.75 -1.14 17.73
C LEU A 259 1.50 0.21 17.76
N GLY A 260 1.99 0.64 16.59
CA GLY A 260 2.73 1.88 16.40
C GLY A 260 4.26 1.76 16.53
N GLU A 261 4.78 0.79 17.30
CA GLU A 261 6.22 0.63 17.51
C GLU A 261 6.99 0.28 16.22
N GLY A 262 6.41 -0.58 15.37
CA GLY A 262 6.98 -0.93 14.08
C GLY A 262 7.04 0.26 13.12
N VAL A 263 6.00 1.11 13.12
CA VAL A 263 5.96 2.33 12.32
C VAL A 263 7.02 3.32 12.80
N ARG A 264 7.11 3.54 14.12
CA ARG A 264 8.13 4.39 14.75
C ARG A 264 9.54 3.94 14.39
N ARG A 265 9.78 2.63 14.44
CA ARG A 265 11.06 2.05 14.06
C ARG A 265 11.43 2.33 12.60
N VAL A 266 10.46 2.24 11.68
CA VAL A 266 10.67 2.61 10.27
C VAL A 266 10.98 4.09 10.14
N TYR A 267 10.19 4.97 10.77
CA TYR A 267 10.45 6.41 10.81
C TYR A 267 11.88 6.71 11.28
N ASP A 268 12.33 6.07 12.35
CA ASP A 268 13.70 6.23 12.89
C ASP A 268 14.78 5.74 11.90
N MET A 269 14.50 4.71 11.11
CA MET A 269 15.43 4.28 10.05
C MET A 269 15.62 5.37 9.00
N PHE A 270 14.54 6.05 8.60
CA PHE A 270 14.61 7.17 7.66
C PHE A 270 15.32 8.37 8.29
N ARG A 271 15.00 8.73 9.53
CA ARG A 271 15.68 9.81 10.28
C ARG A 271 17.19 9.57 10.39
N ARG A 272 17.60 8.36 10.78
CA ARG A 272 19.03 7.97 10.85
C ARG A 272 19.73 7.93 9.50
N SER A 273 18.97 7.85 8.39
CA SER A 273 19.50 7.96 7.03
C SER A 273 19.60 9.41 6.53
N GLY A 274 19.40 10.40 7.39
CA GLY A 274 19.55 11.82 7.05
C GLY A 274 18.42 12.40 6.18
N LYS A 275 17.20 11.81 6.24
CA LYS A 275 16.03 12.38 5.52
C LYS A 275 15.55 13.62 6.28
N LYS A 276 15.27 14.70 5.54
CA LYS A 276 15.06 16.05 6.12
C LYS A 276 13.60 16.40 6.37
N ASP A 277 12.69 15.99 5.49
CA ASP A 277 11.26 16.29 5.59
C ASP A 277 10.49 15.01 5.94
N LEU A 278 10.42 14.70 7.23
CA LEU A 278 9.71 13.54 7.77
C LEU A 278 8.58 14.00 8.69
N SER A 279 7.37 13.52 8.42
CA SER A 279 6.20 13.68 9.28
C SER A 279 5.76 12.33 9.82
N PHE A 280 5.20 12.30 11.03
CA PHE A 280 4.76 11.09 11.70
C PHE A 280 3.50 11.37 12.52
N LYS A 281 2.45 10.56 12.35
CA LYS A 281 1.24 10.63 13.17
C LYS A 281 0.68 9.22 13.41
N LEU A 282 0.37 8.93 14.66
CA LEU A 282 -0.47 7.81 15.08
C LEU A 282 -1.82 8.35 15.50
N TYR A 283 -2.90 7.68 15.07
CA TYR A 283 -4.27 8.02 15.43
C TYR A 283 -4.74 7.11 16.55
N GLU A 284 -5.20 7.72 17.64
CA GLU A 284 -5.59 7.02 18.87
C GLU A 284 -6.74 6.05 18.62
N GLY A 285 -6.56 4.80 19.05
CA GLY A 285 -7.52 3.71 18.93
C GLY A 285 -7.79 3.25 17.53
N MET A 286 -7.32 3.92 16.45
CA MET A 286 -7.50 3.44 15.08
C MET A 286 -6.67 2.19 14.82
N ARG A 287 -7.21 1.32 13.96
CA ARG A 287 -6.60 0.07 13.53
C ARG A 287 -5.87 0.24 12.19
N HIS A 288 -5.77 -0.82 11.41
CA HIS A 288 -4.91 -0.87 10.21
C HIS A 288 -5.39 0.01 9.05
N GLU A 289 -6.70 0.02 8.75
CA GLU A 289 -7.29 0.76 7.63
C GLU A 289 -7.73 2.17 8.04
N VAL A 290 -6.81 3.05 8.40
CA VAL A 290 -7.13 4.40 8.92
C VAL A 290 -8.00 5.24 7.97
N LEU A 291 -7.99 4.96 6.66
CA LEU A 291 -8.85 5.60 5.66
C LEU A 291 -10.30 5.06 5.66
N ASN A 292 -10.55 3.97 6.39
CA ASN A 292 -11.85 3.29 6.53
C ASN A 292 -12.27 3.17 8.00
N GLU A 293 -11.65 3.94 8.88
CA GLU A 293 -11.91 3.95 10.31
C GLU A 293 -13.02 4.92 10.71
N ILE A 294 -13.56 4.73 11.91
CA ILE A 294 -14.39 5.75 12.57
C ILE A 294 -13.50 6.95 12.87
N GLY A 295 -13.90 8.13 12.36
CA GLY A 295 -13.11 9.36 12.47
C GLY A 295 -12.06 9.54 11.37
N LYS A 296 -12.16 8.80 10.26
CA LYS A 296 -11.29 8.92 9.08
C LYS A 296 -11.18 10.32 8.49
N GLU A 297 -12.16 11.17 8.75
CA GLU A 297 -12.19 12.57 8.30
C GLU A 297 -10.96 13.33 8.83
N GLU A 298 -10.53 13.07 10.06
CA GLU A 298 -9.29 13.66 10.61
C GLU A 298 -8.06 13.23 9.79
N VAL A 299 -8.02 11.96 9.39
CA VAL A 299 -6.93 11.44 8.54
C VAL A 299 -6.92 12.13 7.17
N TYR A 300 -8.11 12.29 6.57
CA TYR A 300 -8.28 12.95 5.27
C TYR A 300 -7.78 14.41 5.30
N GLU A 301 -8.18 15.16 6.32
CA GLU A 301 -7.77 16.55 6.51
C GLU A 301 -6.26 16.69 6.76
N ASP A 302 -5.68 15.82 7.56
CA ASP A 302 -4.23 15.82 7.79
C ASP A 302 -3.44 15.54 6.51
N VAL A 303 -3.91 14.59 5.69
CA VAL A 303 -3.33 14.30 4.38
C VAL A 303 -3.42 15.51 3.47
N LEU A 304 -4.61 16.13 3.39
CA LEU A 304 -4.83 17.34 2.59
C LEU A 304 -3.91 18.48 3.02
N LYS A 305 -3.85 18.75 4.31
CA LYS A 305 -2.98 19.79 4.88
C LYS A 305 -1.50 19.53 4.57
N TRP A 306 -1.07 18.27 4.69
CA TRP A 306 0.30 17.88 4.43
C TRP A 306 0.68 18.05 2.95
N ILE A 307 -0.19 17.65 2.01
CA ILE A 307 -0.01 17.81 0.56
C ILE A 307 0.02 19.30 0.20
N ASN A 308 -0.94 20.09 0.68
CA ASN A 308 -1.05 21.53 0.39
C ASN A 308 0.22 22.30 0.78
N ALA A 309 0.81 21.99 1.93
CA ALA A 309 2.05 22.61 2.39
C ALA A 309 3.26 22.34 1.48
N ARG A 310 3.18 21.33 0.59
CA ARG A 310 4.28 20.93 -0.32
C ARG A 310 4.06 21.35 -1.76
N ILE A 311 2.81 21.52 -2.19
CA ILE A 311 2.51 22.15 -3.48
C ILE A 311 3.02 23.59 -3.50
N THR A 312 2.77 24.36 -2.46
CA THR A 312 3.22 25.75 -2.35
C THR A 312 4.75 25.91 -2.39
N LYS A 313 5.50 24.93 -1.87
CA LYS A 313 6.97 24.94 -1.91
C LYS A 313 7.55 24.64 -3.30
N THR A 314 6.80 23.98 -4.18
CA THR A 314 7.24 23.61 -5.53
C THR A 314 7.07 24.78 -6.50
N LEU A 315 6.22 25.76 -6.18
CA LEU A 315 5.94 26.93 -7.00
C LEU A 315 6.83 28.15 -6.66
N LEU A 316 7.69 28.05 -5.66
CA LEU A 316 8.69 29.05 -5.25
C LEU A 316 10.11 28.57 -5.62
#